data_20f9547bf2a21c8b920040da522967ce
#
_entry.id   20f9547bf2a21c8b920040da522967ce
#
_cell.length_a   1.000
_cell.length_b   1.000
_cell.length_c   1.000
_cell.angle_alpha   90.00
_cell.angle_beta   90.00
_cell.angle_gamma   90.00
#
_symmetry.space_group_name_H-M   'P 1'
#
loop_
_entity.id
_entity.type
_entity.pdbx_description
1 polymer ?
#
loop_
_entity_poly.entity_id
_entity_poly.type
_entity_poly.pdbx_seq_one_letter_code
_entity_poly.pdbx_strand_id
1 'polypeptide(L)'
;VMISSRTGLSTPKVYAELDRQREHSGVDPHEVPAPEHPSALIEALAQGNIEQIAKLIHNDLEPAALALQPELELTLATAEKYGALRAFVSGSGPTVAALVDSEEAATELVAKLREANFDSFATSTSPLGAQLESE
;
A
#
# COMPACT_ATOMS: atom_id res chain seq x y z
N VAL A 1 5.83 -7.87 0.84
CA VAL A 1 4.93 -8.76 1.59
C VAL A 1 3.51 -8.23 1.48
N MET A 2 2.54 -9.12 1.27
CA MET A 2 1.12 -8.78 1.26
C MET A 2 0.47 -9.29 2.55
N ILE A 3 -0.38 -8.47 3.17
CA ILE A 3 -1.06 -8.76 4.43
C ILE A 3 -2.55 -8.64 4.18
N SER A 4 -3.26 -9.77 4.32
CA SER A 4 -4.69 -9.85 4.05
C SER A 4 -5.51 -9.48 5.29
N SER A 5 -6.63 -8.78 5.10
CA SER A 5 -7.61 -8.56 6.15
C SER A 5 -8.71 -9.62 6.08
N ARG A 6 -9.25 -10.00 7.24
CA ARG A 6 -10.40 -10.90 7.33
C ARG A 6 -11.74 -10.21 7.08
N THR A 7 -11.77 -8.90 7.21
CA THR A 7 -12.94 -8.05 6.94
C THR A 7 -12.79 -7.37 5.59
N GLY A 8 -13.82 -7.46 4.75
CA GLY A 8 -13.82 -6.77 3.46
C GLY A 8 -14.04 -5.27 3.61
N LEU A 9 -13.49 -4.49 2.68
CA LEU A 9 -13.71 -3.06 2.56
C LEU A 9 -14.30 -2.75 1.17
N SER A 10 -15.38 -1.99 1.14
CA SER A 10 -16.09 -1.69 -0.11
C SER A 10 -15.38 -0.57 -0.86
N THR A 11 -14.82 -0.86 -2.04
CA THR A 11 -14.18 0.13 -2.91
C THR A 11 -15.06 1.37 -3.16
N PRO A 12 -16.35 1.26 -3.53
CA PRO A 12 -17.21 2.43 -3.70
C PRO A 12 -17.33 3.27 -2.42
N LYS A 13 -17.37 2.65 -1.24
CA LYS A 13 -17.42 3.39 0.03
C LYS A 13 -16.11 4.13 0.32
N VAL A 14 -14.96 3.57 -0.05
CA VAL A 14 -13.66 4.23 0.12
C VAL A 14 -13.57 5.47 -0.77
N TYR A 15 -14.00 5.39 -2.02
CA TYR A 15 -14.06 6.55 -2.90
C TYR A 15 -15.03 7.63 -2.39
N ALA A 16 -16.21 7.24 -1.93
CA ALA A 16 -17.17 8.18 -1.34
C ALA A 16 -16.62 8.86 -0.08
N GLU A 17 -15.85 8.13 0.74
CA GLU A 17 -15.18 8.69 1.91
C GLU A 17 -14.05 9.66 1.51
N LEU A 18 -13.28 9.35 0.45
CA LEU A 18 -12.28 10.28 -0.08
C LEU A 18 -12.93 11.58 -0.54
N ASP A 19 -14.05 11.50 -1.29
CA ASP A 19 -14.77 12.69 -1.75
C ASP A 19 -15.28 13.51 -0.57
N ARG A 20 -15.85 12.87 0.46
CA ARG A 20 -16.27 13.52 1.69
C ARG A 20 -15.11 14.23 2.41
N GLN A 21 -13.93 13.63 2.47
CA GLN A 21 -12.73 14.24 3.07
C GLN A 21 -12.24 15.44 2.26
N ARG A 22 -12.31 15.39 0.93
CA ARG A 22 -12.00 16.51 0.03
C ARG A 22 -12.95 17.68 0.26
N GLU A 23 -14.26 17.45 0.25
CA GLU A 23 -15.28 18.46 0.53
C GLU A 23 -15.05 19.12 1.89
N HIS A 24 -14.76 18.33 2.93
CA HIS A 24 -14.47 18.86 4.27
C HIS A 24 -13.21 19.73 4.30
N SER A 25 -12.24 19.44 3.43
CA SER A 25 -11.01 20.24 3.25
C SER A 25 -11.21 21.42 2.28
N GLY A 26 -12.42 21.65 1.77
CA GLY A 26 -12.73 22.73 0.84
C GLY A 26 -12.32 22.46 -0.61
N VAL A 27 -12.07 21.21 -0.96
CA VAL A 27 -11.78 20.78 -2.33
C VAL A 27 -13.06 20.19 -2.95
N ASP A 28 -13.51 20.75 -4.06
CA ASP A 28 -14.63 20.17 -4.82
C ASP A 28 -14.16 18.85 -5.46
N PRO A 29 -14.81 17.70 -5.16
CA PRO A 29 -14.45 16.41 -5.76
C PRO A 29 -14.51 16.38 -7.29
N HIS A 30 -15.32 17.26 -7.90
CA HIS A 30 -15.45 17.40 -9.36
C HIS A 30 -14.37 18.31 -9.99
N GLU A 31 -13.62 19.07 -9.17
CA GLU A 31 -12.59 20.00 -9.61
C GLU A 31 -11.19 19.60 -9.11
N VAL A 32 -10.99 18.32 -8.83
CA VAL A 32 -9.68 17.82 -8.38
C VAL A 32 -8.64 18.00 -9.47
N PRO A 33 -7.50 18.65 -9.20
CA PRO A 33 -6.43 18.80 -10.17
C PRO A 33 -5.94 17.45 -10.69
N ALA A 34 -5.47 17.42 -11.93
CA ALA A 34 -4.81 16.22 -12.46
C ALA A 34 -3.59 15.88 -11.55
N PRO A 35 -3.33 14.57 -11.31
CA PRO A 35 -2.20 14.18 -10.49
C PRO A 35 -0.87 14.63 -11.11
N GLU A 36 0.05 15.06 -10.27
CA GLU A 36 1.40 15.39 -10.70
C GLU A 36 2.14 14.12 -11.17
N HIS A 37 3.02 14.29 -12.16
CA HIS A 37 3.84 13.18 -12.65
C HIS A 37 4.85 12.77 -11.56
N PRO A 38 4.89 11.50 -11.10
CA PRO A 38 5.72 11.08 -9.97
C PRO A 38 7.20 10.87 -10.38
N SER A 39 7.83 11.91 -10.93
CA SER A 39 9.18 11.84 -11.52
C SER A 39 10.23 11.30 -10.54
N ALA A 40 10.19 11.75 -9.27
CA ALA A 40 11.13 11.29 -8.26
C ALA A 40 10.98 9.80 -7.94
N LEU A 41 9.75 9.28 -7.90
CA LEU A 41 9.50 7.85 -7.68
C LEU A 41 9.96 7.02 -8.88
N ILE A 42 9.69 7.50 -10.10
CA ILE A 42 10.14 6.83 -11.33
C ILE A 42 11.67 6.77 -11.39
N GLU A 43 12.35 7.85 -11.02
CA GLU A 43 13.82 7.87 -10.94
C GLU A 43 14.35 6.91 -9.87
N ALA A 44 13.75 6.89 -8.68
CA ALA A 44 14.12 5.95 -7.62
C ALA A 44 13.93 4.49 -8.04
N LEU A 45 12.85 4.19 -8.75
CA LEU A 45 12.59 2.86 -9.33
C LEU A 45 13.64 2.48 -10.39
N ALA A 46 13.98 3.41 -11.29
CA ALA A 46 15.00 3.17 -12.32
C ALA A 46 16.40 2.93 -11.73
N GLN A 47 16.69 3.56 -10.59
CA GLN A 47 17.96 3.40 -9.87
C GLN A 47 17.96 2.19 -8.92
N GLY A 48 16.82 1.53 -8.68
CA GLY A 48 16.69 0.47 -7.67
C GLY A 48 16.89 0.98 -6.23
N ASN A 49 16.66 2.28 -5.98
CA ASN A 49 16.86 2.89 -4.67
C ASN A 49 15.65 2.62 -3.77
N ILE A 50 15.69 1.47 -3.09
CA ILE A 50 14.58 0.98 -2.27
C ILE A 50 14.21 1.93 -1.11
N GLU A 51 15.18 2.62 -0.51
CA GLU A 51 14.93 3.57 0.56
C GLU A 51 14.18 4.81 0.07
N GLN A 52 14.51 5.29 -1.13
CA GLN A 52 13.79 6.41 -1.75
C GLN A 52 12.39 5.97 -2.20
N ILE A 53 12.26 4.77 -2.75
CA ILE A 53 10.95 4.20 -3.09
C ILE A 53 10.06 4.16 -1.84
N ALA A 54 10.57 3.65 -0.71
CA ALA A 54 9.84 3.58 0.56
C ALA A 54 9.32 4.94 1.04
N LYS A 55 10.12 6.00 0.85
CA LYS A 55 9.74 7.38 1.22
C LYS A 55 8.73 8.03 0.29
N LEU A 56 8.76 7.66 -0.99
CA LEU A 56 7.97 8.30 -2.05
C LEU A 56 6.66 7.57 -2.35
N ILE A 57 6.58 6.28 -1.99
CA ILE A 57 5.37 5.50 -2.22
C ILE A 57 4.24 5.97 -1.29
N HIS A 58 3.11 6.28 -1.85
CA HIS A 58 1.91 6.66 -1.11
C HIS A 58 0.65 6.21 -1.86
N ASN A 59 -0.48 6.28 -1.18
CA ASN A 59 -1.78 5.95 -1.74
C ASN A 59 -2.83 6.96 -1.24
N ASP A 60 -3.40 7.72 -2.16
CA ASP A 60 -4.41 8.75 -1.85
C ASP A 60 -5.67 8.19 -1.19
N LEU A 61 -5.97 6.90 -1.41
CA LEU A 61 -7.09 6.21 -0.78
C LEU A 61 -6.81 5.76 0.66
N GLU A 62 -5.55 5.77 1.11
CA GLU A 62 -5.17 5.27 2.43
C GLU A 62 -5.89 6.01 3.57
N PRO A 63 -5.96 7.36 3.61
CA PRO A 63 -6.69 8.06 4.67
C PRO A 63 -8.19 7.69 4.72
N ALA A 64 -8.81 7.51 3.57
CA ALA A 64 -10.21 7.09 3.46
C ALA A 64 -10.42 5.65 3.92
N ALA A 65 -9.51 4.74 3.55
CA ALA A 65 -9.55 3.36 4.00
C ALA A 65 -9.39 3.25 5.53
N LEU A 66 -8.45 4.00 6.11
CA LEU A 66 -8.22 4.06 7.56
C LEU A 66 -9.42 4.63 8.31
N ALA A 67 -10.07 5.66 7.77
CA ALA A 67 -11.28 6.23 8.38
C ALA A 67 -12.44 5.22 8.43
N LEU A 68 -12.56 4.36 7.43
CA LEU A 68 -13.60 3.33 7.36
C LEU A 68 -13.23 2.05 8.11
N GLN A 69 -11.95 1.75 8.22
CA GLN A 69 -11.42 0.55 8.88
C GLN A 69 -10.15 0.88 9.68
N PRO A 70 -10.30 1.47 10.89
CA PRO A 70 -9.17 1.91 11.72
C PRO A 70 -8.18 0.79 12.10
N GLU A 71 -8.63 -0.48 12.09
CA GLU A 71 -7.77 -1.62 12.40
C GLU A 71 -6.59 -1.76 11.43
N LEU A 72 -6.68 -1.16 10.24
CA LEU A 72 -5.58 -1.14 9.28
C LEU A 72 -4.36 -0.36 9.80
N GLU A 73 -4.55 0.64 10.67
CA GLU A 73 -3.44 1.37 11.33
C GLU A 73 -2.55 0.41 12.12
N LEU A 74 -3.15 -0.53 12.85
CA LEU A 74 -2.39 -1.54 13.59
C LEU A 74 -1.62 -2.46 12.64
N THR A 75 -2.21 -2.81 11.50
CA THR A 75 -1.55 -3.65 10.49
C THR A 75 -0.33 -2.94 9.90
N LEU A 76 -0.48 -1.67 9.51
CA LEU A 76 0.61 -0.84 8.99
C LEU A 76 1.74 -0.71 10.00
N ALA A 77 1.41 -0.28 11.23
CA ALA A 77 2.39 -0.09 12.30
C ALA A 77 3.10 -1.40 12.68
N THR A 78 2.39 -2.53 12.67
CA THR A 78 2.99 -3.83 12.98
C THR A 78 3.96 -4.28 11.90
N ALA A 79 3.62 -4.09 10.63
CA ALA A 79 4.52 -4.42 9.53
C ALA A 79 5.83 -3.61 9.59
N GLU A 80 5.74 -2.30 9.82
CA GLU A 80 6.92 -1.43 9.96
C GLU A 80 7.74 -1.77 11.22
N LYS A 81 7.08 -2.03 12.35
CA LYS A 81 7.75 -2.49 13.59
C LYS A 81 8.53 -3.78 13.38
N TYR A 82 8.07 -4.68 12.53
CA TYR A 82 8.71 -5.97 12.26
C TYR A 82 9.75 -5.93 11.14
N GLY A 83 9.99 -4.75 10.55
CA GLY A 83 11.11 -4.53 9.64
C GLY A 83 10.73 -4.16 8.21
N ALA A 84 9.46 -3.87 7.92
CA ALA A 84 9.13 -3.27 6.64
C ALA A 84 9.69 -1.84 6.55
N LEU A 85 10.28 -1.49 5.40
CA LEU A 85 10.75 -0.13 5.11
C LEU A 85 9.59 0.86 4.98
N ARG A 86 8.48 0.38 4.49
CA ARG A 86 7.20 1.09 4.37
C ARG A 86 6.07 0.08 4.29
N ALA A 87 4.99 0.33 5.01
CA ALA A 87 3.71 -0.34 4.83
C ALA A 87 2.67 0.67 4.32
N PHE A 88 1.78 0.23 3.44
CA PHE A 88 0.73 1.08 2.88
C PHE A 88 -0.48 0.25 2.46
N VAL A 89 -1.64 0.87 2.44
CA VAL A 89 -2.87 0.23 1.96
C VAL A 89 -2.77 0.02 0.45
N SER A 90 -3.03 -1.18 -0.03
CA SER A 90 -3.00 -1.51 -1.46
C SER A 90 -4.33 -1.16 -2.12
N GLY A 91 -4.34 -0.19 -3.04
CA GLY A 91 -5.54 0.29 -3.70
C GLY A 91 -6.58 0.82 -2.70
N SER A 92 -7.83 0.40 -2.80
CA SER A 92 -8.87 0.76 -1.83
C SER A 92 -8.80 -0.04 -0.51
N GLY A 93 -7.82 -0.92 -0.36
CA GLY A 93 -7.75 -1.84 0.76
C GLY A 93 -8.76 -2.99 0.68
N PRO A 94 -8.92 -3.77 1.74
CA PRO A 94 -8.22 -3.71 3.03
C PRO A 94 -6.84 -4.38 3.04
N THR A 95 -6.35 -4.85 1.91
CA THR A 95 -5.01 -5.46 1.83
C THR A 95 -3.94 -4.40 2.09
N VAL A 96 -2.96 -4.73 2.91
CA VAL A 96 -1.77 -3.91 3.15
C VAL A 96 -0.58 -4.52 2.41
N ALA A 97 0.17 -3.70 1.71
CA ALA A 97 1.46 -4.05 1.13
C ALA A 97 2.58 -3.53 2.03
N ALA A 98 3.61 -4.34 2.24
CA ALA A 98 4.78 -3.99 3.02
C ALA A 98 6.04 -4.20 2.18
N LEU A 99 6.79 -3.12 1.96
CA LEU A 99 8.02 -3.10 1.19
C LEU A 99 9.19 -3.52 2.08
N VAL A 100 10.03 -4.41 1.59
CA VAL A 100 11.28 -4.86 2.20
C VAL A 100 12.39 -4.88 1.15
N ASP A 101 13.64 -4.94 1.56
CA ASP A 101 14.81 -4.83 0.70
C ASP A 101 15.34 -6.16 0.15
N SER A 102 14.89 -7.29 0.72
CA SER A 102 15.39 -8.61 0.34
C SER A 102 14.33 -9.71 0.51
N GLU A 103 14.58 -10.85 -0.10
CA GLU A 103 13.76 -12.06 0.04
C GLU A 103 13.85 -12.63 1.46
N GLU A 104 15.02 -12.56 2.07
CA GLU A 104 15.26 -12.94 3.45
C GLU A 104 14.41 -12.08 4.41
N ALA A 105 14.45 -10.75 4.25
CA ALA A 105 13.63 -9.82 5.02
C ALA A 105 12.13 -10.07 4.82
N ALA A 106 11.71 -10.41 3.58
CA ALA A 106 10.32 -10.77 3.32
C ALA A 106 9.90 -12.03 4.07
N THR A 107 10.76 -13.05 4.09
CA THR A 107 10.51 -14.32 4.78
C THR A 107 10.41 -14.11 6.29
N GLU A 108 11.33 -13.34 6.88
CA GLU A 108 11.31 -13.00 8.31
C GLU A 108 10.08 -12.19 8.69
N LEU A 109 9.73 -11.19 7.89
CA LEU A 109 8.54 -10.37 8.11
C LEU A 109 7.27 -11.22 8.11
N VAL A 110 7.11 -12.12 7.14
CA VAL A 110 5.97 -13.05 7.06
C VAL A 110 5.90 -13.94 8.30
N ALA A 111 7.04 -14.47 8.78
CA ALA A 111 7.07 -15.29 9.98
C ALA A 111 6.57 -14.52 11.22
N LYS A 112 7.11 -13.31 11.46
CA LYS A 112 6.71 -12.44 12.58
C LYS A 112 5.24 -12.02 12.51
N LEU A 113 4.75 -11.69 11.30
CA LEU A 113 3.34 -11.32 11.09
C LEU A 113 2.41 -12.50 11.38
N ARG A 114 2.74 -13.71 10.95
CA ARG A 114 1.95 -14.92 11.23
C ARG A 114 1.93 -15.28 12.71
N GLU A 115 3.05 -15.13 13.42
CA GLU A 115 3.11 -15.28 14.88
C GLU A 115 2.20 -14.27 15.59
N ALA A 116 2.04 -13.08 15.02
CA ALA A 116 1.12 -12.05 15.51
C ALA A 116 -0.33 -12.20 14.97
N ASN A 117 -0.66 -13.35 14.36
CA ASN A 117 -1.98 -13.69 13.80
C ASN A 117 -2.42 -12.84 12.59
N PHE A 118 -1.49 -12.28 11.84
CA PHE A 118 -1.77 -11.68 10.54
C PHE A 118 -1.63 -12.74 9.43
N ASP A 119 -2.61 -12.78 8.53
CA ASP A 119 -2.50 -13.58 7.31
C ASP A 119 -1.65 -12.84 6.29
N SER A 120 -0.50 -13.42 5.92
CA SER A 120 0.50 -12.75 5.08
C SER A 120 1.28 -13.72 4.22
N PHE A 121 1.77 -13.21 3.09
CA PHE A 121 2.65 -13.95 2.18
C PHE A 121 3.67 -13.02 1.50
N ALA A 122 4.83 -13.58 1.18
CA ALA A 122 5.85 -12.89 0.39
C ALA A 122 5.53 -12.98 -1.10
N THR A 123 5.85 -11.93 -1.84
CA THR A 123 5.79 -11.86 -3.29
C THR A 123 6.86 -10.90 -3.80
N SER A 124 7.23 -11.03 -5.06
CA SER A 124 8.14 -10.11 -5.75
C SER A 124 7.44 -9.43 -6.91
N THR A 125 7.95 -8.28 -7.31
CA THR A 125 7.53 -7.60 -8.54
C THR A 125 8.18 -8.28 -9.74
N SER A 126 7.43 -8.43 -10.85
CA SER A 126 7.99 -8.93 -12.10
C SER A 126 8.73 -7.81 -12.83
N PRO A 127 10.01 -8.00 -13.21
CA PRO A 127 10.75 -7.01 -14.00
C PRO A 127 10.25 -6.88 -15.44
N LEU A 128 9.50 -7.85 -15.92
CA LEU A 128 9.06 -7.93 -17.33
C LEU A 128 7.65 -7.34 -17.54
N GLY A 129 6.97 -6.90 -16.45
CA GLY A 129 5.60 -6.41 -16.55
C GLY A 129 4.59 -7.48 -17.01
N ALA A 130 3.47 -7.04 -17.58
CA ALA A 130 2.46 -7.93 -18.15
C ALA A 130 2.93 -8.49 -19.49
N GLN A 131 2.83 -9.81 -19.67
CA GLN A 131 3.17 -10.51 -20.90
C GLN A 131 2.01 -11.38 -21.38
N LEU A 132 1.89 -11.56 -22.70
CA LEU A 132 1.00 -12.55 -23.26
C LEU A 132 1.69 -13.93 -23.13
N GLU A 133 1.04 -14.86 -22.46
CA GLU A 133 1.45 -16.26 -22.51
C GLU A 133 1.06 -16.83 -23.88
N SER A 134 2.03 -17.35 -24.63
CA SER A 134 1.75 -18.14 -25.83
C SER A 134 1.33 -19.54 -25.41
N GLU A 135 0.15 -19.99 -25.86
CA GLU A 135 -0.28 -21.38 -25.73
C GLU A 135 0.68 -22.37 -26.39
#